data_52d6f6201d5220bf1a9201fe3c692391
#
_entry.id   52d6f6201d5220bf1a9201fe3c692391
#
_cell.length_a   1.000
_cell.length_b   1.000
_cell.length_c   1.000
_cell.angle_alpha   90.00
_cell.angle_beta   90.00
_cell.angle_gamma   90.00
#
_symmetry.space_group_name_H-M   'P 1'
#
loop_
_entity.id
_entity.type
_entity.pdbx_description
1 polymer ?
#
loop_
_entity_poly.entity_id
_entity_poly.type
_entity_poly.pdbx_seq_one_letter_code
_entity_poly.pdbx_strand_id
1 'polypeptide(L)'
;MKKFLSIFAATFLIFSCQPKIPVPFVEGLEEFPTLQKVLADTTKYQVQILYTQIDRNEHGNPLFTTHSFNLDDSRYFYPASTVKLPIALLALEWLEEQQLEGLTLETTMLTDSVRPSQLPAWSDSSAQNGLPSIGHYLKKILLVSDNDASNRLYELLGMDYINTKLREKGLANTVITQRLSFPISAEENRQFNPIRFVDTAGKTLLEIPARQADSAYVVPGYPKLGQAYYKNDSLIQGGMDFSYKNKFSLSDLHGVVQRTIFPEAFVGIERFNLNEEHRNFVLKYMSMLPRESDYPSYDTTEFYDSYSKFFKFGTDKAPIPARFRVFNKTGWSYGHLIDGGYFVDFETGVEFFVSAIVYVNEDQILNDDKYETDEIGLPFFAELGEYLYQLELKRKKQISPDLSRFKLSY
;
A
#
# COMPACT_ATOMS: atom_id res chain seq x y z
N MET A 1 -49.02 -63.87 -33.55
CA MET A 1 -48.37 -63.58 -32.25
C MET A 1 -47.08 -62.80 -32.49
N LYS A 2 -47.14 -61.45 -32.36
CA LYS A 2 -45.94 -60.58 -32.47
C LYS A 2 -45.52 -60.18 -31.06
N LYS A 3 -44.31 -60.58 -30.64
CA LYS A 3 -43.73 -60.21 -29.35
C LYS A 3 -43.14 -58.77 -29.49
N PHE A 4 -43.63 -57.84 -28.71
CA PHE A 4 -43.01 -56.54 -28.52
C PHE A 4 -41.86 -56.65 -27.46
N LEU A 5 -40.69 -56.28 -27.87
CA LEU A 5 -39.52 -56.20 -26.99
C LEU A 5 -39.39 -54.69 -26.55
N SER A 6 -39.70 -54.41 -25.28
CA SER A 6 -39.52 -53.07 -24.73
C SER A 6 -38.09 -52.94 -24.25
N ILE A 7 -37.35 -52.04 -24.90
CA ILE A 7 -35.98 -51.61 -24.46
C ILE A 7 -36.18 -50.49 -23.43
N PHE A 8 -35.80 -50.78 -22.18
CA PHE A 8 -35.74 -49.76 -21.12
C PHE A 8 -34.37 -49.05 -21.23
N ALA A 9 -34.32 -47.81 -21.69
CA ALA A 9 -33.14 -46.99 -21.68
C ALA A 9 -32.97 -46.36 -20.29
N ALA A 10 -32.02 -46.87 -19.51
CA ALA A 10 -31.64 -46.26 -18.24
C ALA A 10 -30.77 -45.01 -18.49
N THR A 11 -31.38 -43.84 -18.29
CA THR A 11 -30.68 -42.55 -18.34
C THR A 11 -29.90 -42.36 -17.05
N PHE A 12 -28.55 -42.56 -17.12
CA PHE A 12 -27.67 -42.21 -16.01
C PHE A 12 -27.55 -40.68 -15.96
N LEU A 13 -28.21 -40.04 -14.99
CA LEU A 13 -27.95 -38.67 -14.59
C LEU A 13 -26.62 -38.61 -13.87
N ILE A 14 -25.57 -38.20 -14.58
CA ILE A 14 -24.28 -37.88 -13.98
C ILE A 14 -24.48 -36.51 -13.27
N PHE A 15 -24.71 -36.54 -11.98
CA PHE A 15 -24.59 -35.35 -11.14
C PHE A 15 -23.10 -34.98 -11.11
N SER A 16 -22.72 -33.99 -11.94
CA SER A 16 -21.44 -33.31 -11.81
C SER A 16 -21.48 -32.51 -10.51
N CYS A 17 -20.88 -33.06 -9.46
CA CYS A 17 -20.62 -32.32 -8.22
C CYS A 17 -19.54 -31.29 -8.55
N GLN A 18 -19.95 -30.11 -8.98
CA GLN A 18 -18.99 -29.00 -9.07
C GLN A 18 -18.57 -28.67 -7.63
N PRO A 19 -17.26 -28.59 -7.32
CA PRO A 19 -16.82 -28.17 -6.01
C PRO A 19 -17.39 -26.77 -5.75
N LYS A 20 -18.14 -26.63 -4.66
CA LYS A 20 -18.70 -25.35 -4.22
C LYS A 20 -17.50 -24.46 -3.85
N ILE A 21 -17.40 -23.28 -4.51
CA ILE A 21 -16.37 -22.30 -4.15
C ILE A 21 -16.69 -21.80 -2.74
N PRO A 22 -15.72 -21.89 -1.78
CA PRO A 22 -15.94 -21.42 -0.42
C PRO A 22 -16.32 -19.95 -0.41
N VAL A 23 -17.24 -19.56 0.49
CA VAL A 23 -17.57 -18.15 0.70
C VAL A 23 -16.42 -17.49 1.44
N PRO A 24 -15.76 -16.46 0.88
CA PRO A 24 -14.63 -15.81 1.52
C PRO A 24 -14.95 -15.36 2.95
N PHE A 25 -13.99 -15.56 3.87
CA PHE A 25 -14.05 -15.21 5.30
C PHE A 25 -15.11 -15.95 6.13
N VAL A 26 -15.73 -17.02 5.58
CA VAL A 26 -16.73 -17.84 6.27
C VAL A 26 -16.34 -19.32 6.30
N GLU A 27 -15.84 -19.85 5.18
CA GLU A 27 -15.51 -21.26 5.02
C GLU A 27 -14.00 -21.45 4.85
N GLY A 28 -13.46 -22.58 5.33
CA GLY A 28 -12.06 -22.98 5.15
C GLY A 28 -11.08 -22.21 6.05
N LEU A 29 -11.54 -21.78 7.22
CA LEU A 29 -10.71 -21.04 8.20
C LEU A 29 -10.04 -21.97 9.23
N GLU A 30 -10.35 -23.27 9.21
CA GLU A 30 -9.95 -24.22 10.24
C GLU A 30 -8.42 -24.42 10.33
N GLU A 31 -7.71 -24.20 9.22
CA GLU A 31 -6.25 -24.28 9.13
C GLU A 31 -5.53 -22.96 9.44
N PHE A 32 -6.29 -21.89 9.76
CA PHE A 32 -5.80 -20.53 9.95
C PHE A 32 -6.22 -19.96 11.32
N PRO A 33 -5.62 -20.44 12.42
CA PRO A 33 -6.09 -20.13 13.77
C PRO A 33 -6.00 -18.65 14.16
N THR A 34 -4.97 -17.93 13.70
CA THR A 34 -4.85 -16.50 13.99
C THR A 34 -5.86 -15.71 13.19
N LEU A 35 -6.03 -16.02 11.90
CA LEU A 35 -7.06 -15.40 11.07
C LEU A 35 -8.45 -15.63 11.69
N GLN A 36 -8.78 -16.89 12.05
CA GLN A 36 -10.05 -17.23 12.69
C GLN A 36 -10.26 -16.45 13.99
N LYS A 37 -9.24 -16.35 14.85
CA LYS A 37 -9.26 -15.59 16.11
C LYS A 37 -9.55 -14.11 15.87
N VAL A 38 -8.88 -13.50 14.90
CA VAL A 38 -9.04 -12.07 14.58
C VAL A 38 -10.41 -11.77 14.00
N LEU A 39 -10.91 -12.64 13.08
CA LEU A 39 -12.25 -12.48 12.48
C LEU A 39 -13.37 -12.66 13.51
N ALA A 40 -13.16 -13.47 14.55
CA ALA A 40 -14.15 -13.74 15.59
C ALA A 40 -14.36 -12.55 16.55
N ASP A 41 -13.37 -11.63 16.69
CA ASP A 41 -13.48 -10.47 17.58
C ASP A 41 -13.11 -9.16 16.86
N THR A 42 -14.04 -8.72 16.02
CA THR A 42 -13.89 -7.48 15.24
C THR A 42 -13.86 -6.21 16.09
N THR A 43 -14.33 -6.26 17.34
CA THR A 43 -14.29 -5.13 18.25
C THR A 43 -12.89 -4.95 18.82
N LYS A 44 -12.25 -6.03 19.27
CA LYS A 44 -10.90 -6.01 19.82
C LYS A 44 -9.87 -5.65 18.74
N TYR A 45 -9.92 -6.37 17.61
CA TYR A 45 -8.91 -6.26 16.54
C TYR A 45 -9.22 -5.20 15.49
N GLN A 46 -10.39 -4.56 15.53
CA GLN A 46 -10.84 -3.54 14.58
C GLN A 46 -10.55 -3.91 13.11
N VAL A 47 -10.51 -5.21 12.83
CA VAL A 47 -10.13 -5.78 11.54
C VAL A 47 -11.06 -5.32 10.43
N GLN A 48 -10.49 -4.97 9.29
CA GLN A 48 -11.21 -4.75 8.03
C GLN A 48 -10.43 -5.43 6.90
N ILE A 49 -11.12 -6.04 5.96
CA ILE A 49 -10.51 -6.71 4.81
C ILE A 49 -11.27 -6.38 3.53
N LEU A 50 -10.52 -6.11 2.47
CA LEU A 50 -10.99 -6.10 1.09
C LEU A 50 -10.21 -7.13 0.29
N TYR A 51 -10.92 -7.99 -0.42
CA TYR A 51 -10.37 -8.98 -1.32
C TYR A 51 -11.05 -8.86 -2.68
N THR A 52 -10.29 -8.69 -3.75
CA THR A 52 -10.82 -8.60 -5.10
C THR A 52 -10.30 -9.73 -5.98
N GLN A 53 -11.22 -10.56 -6.44
CA GLN A 53 -11.02 -11.54 -7.49
C GLN A 53 -10.87 -10.83 -8.84
N ILE A 54 -9.97 -11.36 -9.67
CA ILE A 54 -9.71 -10.80 -10.99
C ILE A 54 -10.04 -11.86 -12.03
N ASP A 55 -11.03 -11.57 -12.85
CA ASP A 55 -11.36 -12.31 -14.05
C ASP A 55 -10.97 -11.50 -15.30
N ARG A 56 -11.10 -12.08 -16.48
CA ARG A 56 -10.84 -11.42 -17.76
C ARG A 56 -12.06 -11.55 -18.66
N ASN A 57 -12.37 -10.48 -19.40
CA ASN A 57 -13.30 -10.58 -20.52
C ASN A 57 -12.60 -11.17 -21.76
N GLU A 58 -13.35 -11.35 -22.85
CA GLU A 58 -12.84 -11.89 -24.12
C GLU A 58 -11.72 -11.06 -24.78
N HIS A 59 -11.57 -9.80 -24.39
CA HIS A 59 -10.50 -8.89 -24.83
C HIS A 59 -9.29 -8.88 -23.87
N GLY A 60 -9.29 -9.71 -22.81
CA GLY A 60 -8.24 -9.74 -21.81
C GLY A 60 -8.30 -8.63 -20.74
N ASN A 61 -9.32 -7.74 -20.78
CA ASN A 61 -9.46 -6.68 -19.79
C ASN A 61 -9.90 -7.25 -18.43
N PRO A 62 -9.38 -6.69 -17.32
CA PRO A 62 -9.72 -7.16 -15.98
C PRO A 62 -11.18 -6.86 -15.61
N LEU A 63 -11.83 -7.83 -14.97
CA LEU A 63 -13.13 -7.73 -14.34
C LEU A 63 -12.98 -8.00 -12.85
N PHE A 64 -13.42 -7.08 -12.00
CA PHE A 64 -13.23 -7.14 -10.56
C PHE A 64 -14.50 -7.58 -9.84
N THR A 65 -14.35 -8.57 -8.95
CA THR A 65 -15.38 -8.94 -7.96
C THR A 65 -14.81 -8.77 -6.57
N THR A 66 -15.27 -7.75 -5.85
CA THR A 66 -14.74 -7.41 -4.52
C THR A 66 -15.60 -7.97 -3.41
N HIS A 67 -14.97 -8.65 -2.47
CA HIS A 67 -15.52 -9.13 -1.20
C HIS A 67 -14.98 -8.28 -0.07
N SER A 68 -15.82 -7.97 0.90
CA SER A 68 -15.41 -7.19 2.09
C SER A 68 -15.75 -7.91 3.38
N PHE A 69 -14.93 -7.72 4.39
CA PHE A 69 -15.20 -8.14 5.76
C PHE A 69 -15.07 -6.93 6.69
N ASN A 70 -16.14 -6.64 7.45
CA ASN A 70 -16.21 -5.58 8.46
C ASN A 70 -15.73 -4.20 7.98
N LEU A 71 -15.86 -3.91 6.68
CA LEU A 71 -15.42 -2.65 6.08
C LEU A 71 -16.23 -1.46 6.62
N ASP A 72 -15.53 -0.42 7.08
CA ASP A 72 -16.14 0.82 7.55
C ASP A 72 -15.18 2.01 7.32
N ASP A 73 -15.37 2.73 6.23
CA ASP A 73 -14.55 3.90 5.86
C ASP A 73 -14.74 5.10 6.82
N SER A 74 -15.79 5.08 7.64
CA SER A 74 -16.04 6.10 8.68
C SER A 74 -15.17 5.89 9.91
N ARG A 75 -14.78 4.63 10.19
CA ARG A 75 -13.93 4.28 11.33
C ARG A 75 -12.51 4.74 11.06
N TYR A 76 -12.02 5.60 11.92
CA TYR A 76 -10.63 6.04 11.84
C TYR A 76 -9.68 4.96 12.33
N PHE A 77 -8.63 4.74 11.58
CA PHE A 77 -7.39 4.10 11.99
C PHE A 77 -6.20 4.93 11.52
N TYR A 78 -5.08 4.82 12.18
CA TYR A 78 -3.87 5.51 11.73
C TYR A 78 -3.24 4.76 10.56
N PRO A 79 -3.16 5.36 9.37
CA PRO A 79 -2.74 4.64 8.15
C PRO A 79 -1.23 4.37 8.07
N ALA A 80 -0.45 4.94 8.99
CA ALA A 80 1.00 4.80 9.04
C ALA A 80 1.65 5.04 7.65
N SER A 81 2.51 4.16 7.22
CA SER A 81 3.28 4.30 5.98
C SER A 81 2.50 4.00 4.70
N THR A 82 1.24 3.58 4.76
CA THR A 82 0.46 3.35 3.52
C THR A 82 0.21 4.62 2.73
N VAL A 83 0.17 5.79 3.39
CA VAL A 83 0.04 7.11 2.73
C VAL A 83 1.20 7.45 1.80
N LYS A 84 2.33 6.76 1.93
CA LYS A 84 3.51 6.97 1.08
C LYS A 84 3.26 6.55 -0.38
N LEU A 85 2.37 5.57 -0.60
CA LEU A 85 2.04 5.13 -1.95
C LEU A 85 1.36 6.24 -2.77
N PRO A 86 0.26 6.85 -2.33
CA PRO A 86 -0.33 7.96 -3.09
C PRO A 86 0.61 9.18 -3.19
N ILE A 87 1.44 9.48 -2.17
CA ILE A 87 2.46 10.55 -2.27
C ILE A 87 3.46 10.22 -3.39
N ALA A 88 3.95 8.99 -3.47
CA ALA A 88 4.88 8.54 -4.50
C ALA A 88 4.28 8.66 -5.92
N LEU A 89 3.04 8.20 -6.10
CA LEU A 89 2.33 8.30 -7.38
C LEU A 89 2.07 9.75 -7.79
N LEU A 90 1.69 10.60 -6.86
CA LEU A 90 1.49 12.02 -7.10
C LEU A 90 2.79 12.78 -7.41
N ALA A 91 3.93 12.35 -6.85
CA ALA A 91 5.23 12.95 -7.19
C ALA A 91 5.61 12.66 -8.65
N LEU A 92 5.27 11.48 -9.16
CA LEU A 92 5.45 11.15 -10.57
C LEU A 92 4.48 11.91 -11.47
N GLU A 93 3.19 11.99 -11.08
CA GLU A 93 2.20 12.78 -11.82
C GLU A 93 2.59 14.25 -11.87
N TRP A 94 3.07 14.81 -10.75
CA TRP A 94 3.61 16.16 -10.68
C TRP A 94 4.79 16.36 -11.65
N LEU A 95 5.70 15.38 -11.73
CA LEU A 95 6.85 15.42 -12.64
C LEU A 95 6.39 15.45 -14.12
N GLU A 96 5.39 14.64 -14.49
CA GLU A 96 4.79 14.67 -15.83
C GLU A 96 4.14 16.02 -16.16
N GLU A 97 3.50 16.65 -15.17
CA GLU A 97 2.84 17.96 -15.34
C GLU A 97 3.83 19.09 -15.62
N GLN A 98 5.09 18.98 -15.19
CA GLN A 98 6.08 20.04 -15.41
C GLN A 98 6.42 20.24 -16.89
N GLN A 99 6.43 19.17 -17.69
CA GLN A 99 6.77 19.22 -19.12
C GLN A 99 8.05 20.02 -19.41
N LEU A 100 9.02 19.99 -18.50
CA LEU A 100 10.25 20.73 -18.58
C LEU A 100 11.38 19.87 -19.14
N GLU A 101 11.98 20.29 -20.24
CA GLU A 101 13.11 19.60 -20.86
C GLU A 101 14.28 19.44 -19.86
N GLY A 102 14.81 18.23 -19.77
CA GLY A 102 15.90 17.88 -18.85
C GLY A 102 15.47 17.57 -17.41
N LEU A 103 14.21 17.78 -17.04
CA LEU A 103 13.68 17.37 -15.74
C LEU A 103 13.18 15.92 -15.82
N THR A 104 13.86 15.03 -15.09
CA THR A 104 13.60 13.59 -15.09
C THR A 104 13.55 13.03 -13.68
N LEU A 105 13.23 11.73 -13.55
CA LEU A 105 13.30 11.00 -12.27
C LEU A 105 14.67 11.12 -11.56
N GLU A 106 15.75 11.15 -12.34
CA GLU A 106 17.13 11.15 -11.83
C GLU A 106 17.70 12.57 -11.69
N THR A 107 16.94 13.61 -12.05
CA THR A 107 17.38 15.01 -11.86
C THR A 107 17.59 15.28 -10.38
N THR A 108 18.74 15.85 -10.02
CA THR A 108 19.08 16.15 -8.63
C THR A 108 18.08 17.11 -8.01
N MET A 109 17.45 16.71 -6.91
CA MET A 109 16.47 17.46 -6.15
C MET A 109 17.08 17.92 -4.83
N LEU A 110 17.52 19.17 -4.76
CA LEU A 110 18.08 19.78 -3.55
C LEU A 110 16.97 20.45 -2.74
N THR A 111 16.83 20.05 -1.48
CA THR A 111 15.95 20.73 -0.52
C THR A 111 16.80 21.66 0.32
N ASP A 112 16.53 22.96 0.24
CA ASP A 112 17.17 23.96 1.09
C ASP A 112 16.41 24.07 2.43
N SER A 113 16.93 24.85 3.39
CA SER A 113 16.27 25.07 4.68
C SER A 113 16.11 26.54 4.99
N VAL A 114 14.90 26.94 5.32
CA VAL A 114 14.58 28.29 5.82
C VAL A 114 14.04 28.27 7.26
N ARG A 115 14.00 27.05 7.87
CA ARG A 115 13.47 26.86 9.23
C ARG A 115 14.35 25.87 10.01
N PRO A 116 14.67 26.14 11.29
CA PRO A 116 15.50 25.24 12.09
C PRO A 116 14.95 23.83 12.26
N SER A 117 13.61 23.68 12.24
CA SER A 117 12.92 22.39 12.40
C SER A 117 12.91 21.53 11.13
N GLN A 118 13.30 22.08 9.97
CA GLN A 118 13.24 21.39 8.68
C GLN A 118 14.62 21.43 8.01
N LEU A 119 15.38 20.37 8.20
CA LEU A 119 16.77 20.28 7.74
C LEU A 119 16.86 20.21 6.21
N PRO A 120 17.97 20.75 5.62
CA PRO A 120 18.22 20.63 4.19
C PRO A 120 18.55 19.18 3.80
N ALA A 121 18.43 18.88 2.49
CA ALA A 121 18.89 17.64 1.89
C ALA A 121 19.63 17.97 0.59
N TRP A 122 20.98 17.98 0.64
CA TRP A 122 21.86 18.29 -0.49
C TRP A 122 22.64 17.08 -0.99
N SER A 123 22.61 15.98 -0.24
CA SER A 123 23.26 14.72 -0.60
C SER A 123 22.46 13.55 -0.06
N ASP A 124 22.60 12.38 -0.68
CA ASP A 124 22.12 11.10 -0.18
C ASP A 124 23.15 10.02 -0.50
N SER A 125 23.90 9.58 0.51
CA SER A 125 24.98 8.61 0.36
C SER A 125 24.50 7.22 -0.09
N SER A 126 23.20 6.93 -0.04
CA SER A 126 22.63 5.69 -0.53
C SER A 126 22.31 5.72 -2.03
N ALA A 127 22.40 6.90 -2.66
CA ALA A 127 22.27 7.06 -4.11
C ALA A 127 23.59 6.75 -4.82
N GLN A 128 23.53 6.19 -6.03
CA GLN A 128 24.70 5.83 -6.82
C GLN A 128 25.64 7.02 -7.08
N ASN A 129 25.09 8.19 -7.31
CA ASN A 129 25.83 9.43 -7.55
C ASN A 129 25.99 10.30 -6.29
N GLY A 130 25.51 9.82 -5.12
CA GLY A 130 25.54 10.58 -3.86
C GLY A 130 24.55 11.73 -3.76
N LEU A 131 23.62 11.85 -4.71
CA LEU A 131 22.68 12.98 -4.81
C LEU A 131 21.22 12.54 -4.71
N PRO A 132 20.35 13.33 -4.03
CA PRO A 132 18.93 13.02 -3.94
C PRO A 132 18.22 13.30 -5.27
N SER A 133 17.21 12.48 -5.59
CA SER A 133 16.30 12.66 -6.73
C SER A 133 14.92 12.10 -6.41
N ILE A 134 13.90 12.46 -7.20
CA ILE A 134 12.56 11.87 -7.06
C ILE A 134 12.66 10.34 -7.18
N GLY A 135 13.36 9.83 -8.21
CA GLY A 135 13.53 8.40 -8.43
C GLY A 135 14.20 7.71 -7.26
N HIS A 136 15.25 8.28 -6.68
CA HIS A 136 15.92 7.71 -5.52
C HIS A 136 15.00 7.67 -4.27
N TYR A 137 14.25 8.74 -4.01
CA TYR A 137 13.27 8.76 -2.91
C TYR A 137 12.17 7.72 -3.10
N LEU A 138 11.68 7.53 -4.33
CA LEU A 138 10.69 6.49 -4.65
C LEU A 138 11.23 5.08 -4.36
N LYS A 139 12.48 4.78 -4.73
CA LYS A 139 13.13 3.50 -4.40
C LYS A 139 13.11 3.25 -2.89
N LYS A 140 13.58 4.20 -2.09
CA LYS A 140 13.60 4.11 -0.62
C LYS A 140 12.20 3.91 -0.01
N ILE A 141 11.20 4.62 -0.51
CA ILE A 141 9.80 4.51 -0.07
C ILE A 141 9.23 3.12 -0.35
N LEU A 142 9.43 2.61 -1.55
CA LEU A 142 8.76 1.39 -2.01
C LEU A 142 9.47 0.12 -1.54
N LEU A 143 10.81 0.16 -1.35
CA LEU A 143 11.60 -0.97 -0.87
C LEU A 143 11.49 -1.18 0.65
N VAL A 144 11.79 -0.14 1.43
CA VAL A 144 11.89 -0.26 2.90
C VAL A 144 11.03 0.74 3.65
N SER A 145 10.15 1.45 2.95
CA SER A 145 9.23 2.39 3.59
C SER A 145 9.92 3.57 4.30
N ASP A 146 11.00 4.12 3.72
CA ASP A 146 11.78 5.22 4.30
C ASP A 146 10.92 6.46 4.59
N ASN A 147 11.03 7.00 5.79
CA ASN A 147 10.23 8.14 6.25
C ASN A 147 10.76 9.46 5.71
N ASP A 148 12.09 9.67 5.70
CA ASP A 148 12.69 10.91 5.21
C ASP A 148 12.42 11.09 3.71
N ALA A 149 12.64 10.06 2.90
CA ALA A 149 12.34 10.07 1.48
C ALA A 149 10.87 10.48 1.20
N SER A 150 9.92 9.92 1.97
CA SER A 150 8.51 10.30 1.87
C SER A 150 8.24 11.75 2.28
N ASN A 151 8.90 12.21 3.35
CA ASN A 151 8.77 13.57 3.82
C ASN A 151 9.31 14.59 2.79
N ARG A 152 10.37 14.23 2.04
CA ARG A 152 10.90 15.06 0.94
C ARG A 152 9.90 15.17 -0.23
N LEU A 153 9.24 14.07 -0.58
CA LEU A 153 8.20 14.12 -1.62
C LEU A 153 6.92 14.84 -1.14
N TYR A 154 6.53 14.67 0.12
CA TYR A 154 5.46 15.47 0.73
C TYR A 154 5.79 16.97 0.69
N GLU A 155 7.05 17.33 0.94
CA GLU A 155 7.55 18.70 0.89
C GLU A 155 7.56 19.26 -0.54
N LEU A 156 7.94 18.44 -1.53
CA LEU A 156 7.88 18.78 -2.95
C LEU A 156 6.44 19.08 -3.40
N LEU A 157 5.50 18.24 -3.05
CA LEU A 157 4.11 18.37 -3.50
C LEU A 157 3.35 19.46 -2.74
N GLY A 158 3.51 19.50 -1.43
CA GLY A 158 2.71 20.33 -0.53
C GLY A 158 1.34 19.73 -0.23
N MET A 159 0.80 20.11 0.91
CA MET A 159 -0.44 19.56 1.47
C MET A 159 -1.66 19.82 0.56
N ASP A 160 -1.76 21.02 -0.02
CA ASP A 160 -2.91 21.40 -0.84
C ASP A 160 -2.95 20.62 -2.16
N TYR A 161 -1.80 20.46 -2.84
CA TYR A 161 -1.70 19.67 -4.06
C TYR A 161 -2.11 18.20 -3.80
N ILE A 162 -1.54 17.58 -2.75
CA ILE A 162 -1.82 16.19 -2.41
C ILE A 162 -3.32 15.98 -2.18
N ASN A 163 -3.93 16.76 -1.28
CA ASN A 163 -5.32 16.55 -0.91
C ASN A 163 -6.31 16.92 -2.03
N THR A 164 -5.97 17.90 -2.87
CA THR A 164 -6.77 18.28 -4.04
C THR A 164 -6.75 17.16 -5.07
N LYS A 165 -5.57 16.66 -5.46
CA LYS A 165 -5.43 15.58 -6.43
C LYS A 165 -6.09 14.28 -5.98
N LEU A 166 -5.95 13.90 -4.72
CA LEU A 166 -6.62 12.70 -4.19
C LEU A 166 -8.15 12.81 -4.25
N ARG A 167 -8.69 13.99 -3.93
CA ARG A 167 -10.12 14.24 -4.02
C ARG A 167 -10.62 14.21 -5.47
N GLU A 168 -9.89 14.82 -6.41
CA GLU A 168 -10.20 14.77 -7.83
C GLU A 168 -10.24 13.35 -8.39
N LYS A 169 -9.40 12.45 -7.84
CA LYS A 169 -9.37 11.03 -8.19
C LYS A 169 -10.44 10.19 -7.49
N GLY A 170 -11.35 10.81 -6.73
CA GLY A 170 -12.42 10.12 -6.02
C GLY A 170 -11.97 9.43 -4.72
N LEU A 171 -10.76 9.71 -4.23
CA LEU A 171 -10.22 9.17 -2.97
C LEU A 171 -10.65 10.09 -1.80
N ALA A 172 -11.97 10.15 -1.57
CA ALA A 172 -12.58 11.16 -0.72
C ALA A 172 -12.41 10.90 0.80
N ASN A 173 -12.05 9.68 1.19
CA ASN A 173 -11.83 9.30 2.59
C ASN A 173 -10.36 9.44 3.01
N THR A 174 -9.56 10.15 2.21
CA THR A 174 -8.13 10.38 2.43
C THR A 174 -7.84 11.82 2.77
N VAL A 175 -7.07 12.04 3.85
CA VAL A 175 -6.57 13.36 4.27
C VAL A 175 -5.11 13.21 4.70
N ILE A 176 -4.18 13.83 3.98
CA ILE A 176 -2.74 13.79 4.28
C ILE A 176 -2.30 15.16 4.79
N THR A 177 -1.93 15.23 6.07
CA THR A 177 -1.71 16.49 6.78
C THR A 177 -0.33 16.62 7.40
N GLN A 178 0.44 15.54 7.48
CA GLN A 178 1.70 15.56 8.22
C GLN A 178 2.79 14.70 7.60
N ARG A 179 4.02 15.08 7.90
CA ARG A 179 5.21 14.25 7.72
C ARG A 179 5.17 13.06 8.67
N LEU A 180 5.84 11.97 8.30
CA LEU A 180 5.90 10.74 9.09
C LEU A 180 7.16 10.71 9.96
N SER A 181 7.02 10.21 11.20
CA SER A 181 8.14 10.11 12.18
C SER A 181 8.92 11.43 12.34
N PHE A 182 8.23 12.55 12.24
CA PHE A 182 8.79 13.88 12.32
C PHE A 182 7.99 14.72 13.31
N PRO A 183 8.47 14.94 14.55
CA PRO A 183 7.68 15.50 15.64
C PRO A 183 7.62 17.03 15.59
N ILE A 184 6.91 17.57 14.61
CA ILE A 184 6.62 19.00 14.48
C ILE A 184 5.11 19.27 14.65
N SER A 185 4.76 20.53 14.91
CA SER A 185 3.37 20.96 15.09
C SER A 185 2.55 20.84 13.78
N ALA A 186 1.22 20.86 13.92
CA ALA A 186 0.32 20.90 12.77
C ALA A 186 0.59 22.15 11.88
N GLU A 187 0.91 23.27 12.48
CA GLU A 187 1.25 24.50 11.75
C GLU A 187 2.57 24.37 10.98
N GLU A 188 3.61 23.78 11.58
CA GLU A 188 4.88 23.54 10.88
C GLU A 188 4.74 22.52 9.75
N ASN A 189 3.81 21.54 9.85
CA ASN A 189 3.53 20.59 8.78
C ASN A 189 2.94 21.27 7.52
N ARG A 190 2.34 22.45 7.66
CA ARG A 190 1.83 23.27 6.54
C ARG A 190 2.90 24.08 5.83
N GLN A 191 4.13 24.08 6.34
CA GLN A 191 5.23 24.89 5.83
C GLN A 191 6.23 24.02 5.08
N PHE A 192 6.68 24.48 3.92
CA PHE A 192 7.51 23.74 2.99
C PHE A 192 8.76 24.55 2.64
N ASN A 193 9.91 23.88 2.66
CA ASN A 193 11.19 24.46 2.27
C ASN A 193 11.28 24.74 0.76
N PRO A 194 12.21 25.61 0.34
CA PRO A 194 12.51 25.78 -1.07
C PRO A 194 13.22 24.55 -1.62
N ILE A 195 12.92 24.23 -2.88
CA ILE A 195 13.49 23.08 -3.58
C ILE A 195 14.05 23.55 -4.92
N ARG A 196 15.24 23.04 -5.28
CA ARG A 196 15.88 23.27 -6.57
C ARG A 196 16.17 21.96 -7.28
N PHE A 197 15.76 21.90 -8.53
CA PHE A 197 16.20 20.84 -9.44
C PHE A 197 17.38 21.35 -10.24
N VAL A 198 18.47 20.60 -10.22
CA VAL A 198 19.71 21.00 -10.89
C VAL A 198 20.18 19.90 -11.85
N ASP A 199 20.72 20.32 -13.01
CA ASP A 199 21.30 19.39 -13.97
C ASP A 199 22.68 18.90 -13.52
N THR A 200 23.29 18.03 -14.32
CA THR A 200 24.61 17.45 -14.05
C THR A 200 25.75 18.49 -14.06
N ALA A 201 25.54 19.66 -14.64
CA ALA A 201 26.47 20.79 -14.62
C ALA A 201 26.24 21.74 -13.43
N GLY A 202 25.24 21.47 -12.58
CA GLY A 202 24.86 22.30 -11.44
C GLY A 202 23.99 23.49 -11.80
N LYS A 203 23.48 23.58 -13.04
CA LYS A 203 22.55 24.64 -13.46
C LYS A 203 21.16 24.32 -12.93
N THR A 204 20.49 25.30 -12.31
CA THR A 204 19.12 25.20 -11.89
C THR A 204 18.17 25.13 -13.10
N LEU A 205 17.40 24.03 -13.18
CA LEU A 205 16.34 23.80 -14.17
C LEU A 205 14.99 24.32 -13.67
N LEU A 206 14.70 24.11 -12.40
CA LEU A 206 13.46 24.51 -11.75
C LEU A 206 13.73 24.88 -10.30
N GLU A 207 13.12 25.98 -9.85
CA GLU A 207 13.13 26.43 -8.47
C GLU A 207 11.72 26.57 -7.93
N ILE A 208 11.46 25.98 -6.77
CA ILE A 208 10.22 26.06 -6.03
C ILE A 208 10.51 26.84 -4.75
N PRO A 209 9.93 28.04 -4.55
CA PRO A 209 10.20 28.85 -3.37
C PRO A 209 9.61 28.20 -2.10
N ALA A 210 10.09 28.63 -0.94
CA ALA A 210 9.45 28.32 0.32
C ALA A 210 7.98 28.74 0.28
N ARG A 211 7.08 27.87 0.78
CA ARG A 211 5.64 28.10 0.73
C ARG A 211 4.93 27.55 1.95
N GLN A 212 3.68 27.90 2.11
CA GLN A 212 2.79 27.42 3.15
C GLN A 212 1.49 26.95 2.49
N ALA A 213 0.88 25.88 3.03
CA ALA A 213 -0.44 25.45 2.59
C ALA A 213 -1.50 26.50 2.96
N ASP A 214 -2.38 26.80 2.01
CA ASP A 214 -3.49 27.74 2.20
C ASP A 214 -4.55 27.14 3.13
N SER A 215 -4.79 25.82 3.03
CA SER A 215 -5.79 25.11 3.80
C SER A 215 -5.23 24.46 5.05
N ALA A 216 -5.99 24.53 6.14
CA ALA A 216 -5.76 23.72 7.33
C ALA A 216 -6.65 22.45 7.25
N TYR A 217 -6.03 21.35 6.90
CA TYR A 217 -6.74 20.07 6.82
C TYR A 217 -6.86 19.43 8.20
N VAL A 218 -8.04 18.92 8.51
CA VAL A 218 -8.36 18.24 9.76
C VAL A 218 -9.04 16.92 9.43
N VAL A 219 -8.70 15.86 10.14
CA VAL A 219 -9.38 14.57 10.00
C VAL A 219 -10.81 14.70 10.52
N PRO A 220 -11.82 14.37 9.72
CA PRO A 220 -13.21 14.43 10.15
C PRO A 220 -13.47 13.60 11.41
N GLY A 221 -14.30 14.12 12.31
CA GLY A 221 -14.68 13.43 13.56
C GLY A 221 -13.70 13.60 14.72
N TYR A 222 -12.58 14.29 14.53
CA TYR A 222 -11.57 14.56 15.58
C TYR A 222 -11.19 13.28 16.35
N PRO A 223 -10.64 12.26 15.66
CA PRO A 223 -10.46 10.95 16.25
C PRO A 223 -9.45 10.96 17.40
N LYS A 224 -9.76 10.18 18.44
CA LYS A 224 -8.87 9.88 19.55
C LYS A 224 -8.71 8.38 19.66
N LEU A 225 -7.46 7.91 19.82
CA LEU A 225 -7.13 6.50 19.92
C LEU A 225 -6.49 6.17 21.26
N GLY A 226 -6.69 4.92 21.72
CA GLY A 226 -6.18 4.41 22.97
C GLY A 226 -6.94 4.94 24.20
N GLN A 227 -6.58 4.42 25.37
CA GLN A 227 -7.07 4.88 26.69
C GLN A 227 -6.02 5.75 27.40
N ALA A 228 -4.75 5.58 27.04
CA ALA A 228 -3.63 6.40 27.48
C ALA A 228 -2.52 6.39 26.43
N TYR A 229 -1.53 7.26 26.58
CA TYR A 229 -0.36 7.30 25.71
C TYR A 229 0.85 7.89 26.42
N TYR A 230 2.05 7.47 26.01
CA TYR A 230 3.29 8.11 26.46
C TYR A 230 3.64 9.33 25.63
N LYS A 231 4.05 10.41 26.33
CA LYS A 231 4.61 11.63 25.74
C LYS A 231 5.75 12.13 26.64
N ASN A 232 6.97 12.19 26.08
CA ASN A 232 8.19 12.56 26.81
C ASN A 232 8.29 11.79 28.14
N ASP A 233 8.24 10.47 28.07
CA ASP A 233 8.31 9.51 29.19
C ASP A 233 7.20 9.64 30.25
N SER A 234 6.20 10.48 30.03
CA SER A 234 5.07 10.66 30.90
C SER A 234 3.82 9.98 30.35
N LEU A 235 3.14 9.18 31.18
CA LEU A 235 1.85 8.57 30.85
C LEU A 235 0.74 9.61 30.94
N ILE A 236 0.08 9.88 29.83
CA ILE A 236 -1.05 10.80 29.71
C ILE A 236 -2.33 9.98 29.64
N GLN A 237 -3.27 10.22 30.55
CA GLN A 237 -4.58 9.57 30.57
C GLN A 237 -5.52 10.15 29.52
N GLY A 238 -6.32 9.29 28.88
CA GLY A 238 -7.24 9.63 27.80
C GLY A 238 -6.66 9.34 26.41
N GLY A 239 -7.54 9.30 25.40
CA GLY A 239 -7.14 8.99 24.04
C GLY A 239 -6.22 10.06 23.43
N MET A 240 -5.18 9.62 22.72
CA MET A 240 -4.30 10.49 21.94
C MET A 240 -5.07 11.10 20.76
N ASP A 241 -4.89 12.39 20.54
CA ASP A 241 -5.57 13.14 19.45
C ASP A 241 -4.90 12.90 18.10
N PHE A 242 -5.70 12.44 17.13
CA PHE A 242 -5.29 12.21 15.73
C PHE A 242 -5.92 13.20 14.75
N SER A 243 -6.56 14.26 15.20
CA SER A 243 -7.26 15.25 14.37
C SER A 243 -6.37 15.90 13.30
N TYR A 244 -5.08 16.03 13.56
CA TYR A 244 -4.10 16.62 12.65
C TYR A 244 -3.08 15.59 12.12
N LYS A 245 -3.43 14.31 12.18
CA LYS A 245 -2.63 13.23 11.60
C LYS A 245 -3.23 12.79 10.27
N ASN A 246 -2.55 11.86 9.59
CA ASN A 246 -3.02 11.36 8.31
C ASN A 246 -4.26 10.45 8.49
N LYS A 247 -5.17 10.48 7.50
CA LYS A 247 -6.26 9.52 7.31
C LYS A 247 -6.12 8.91 5.91
N PHE A 248 -6.29 7.61 5.80
CA PHE A 248 -6.33 6.90 4.52
C PHE A 248 -7.19 5.66 4.72
N SER A 249 -8.43 5.65 4.20
CA SER A 249 -9.35 4.52 4.41
C SER A 249 -8.86 3.27 3.68
N LEU A 250 -9.36 2.11 4.12
CA LEU A 250 -8.99 0.85 3.47
C LEU A 250 -9.49 0.78 2.03
N SER A 251 -10.68 1.33 1.75
CA SER A 251 -11.23 1.43 0.39
C SER A 251 -10.36 2.29 -0.51
N ASP A 252 -9.89 3.44 -0.02
CA ASP A 252 -9.03 4.33 -0.80
C ASP A 252 -7.65 3.69 -1.06
N LEU A 253 -7.06 3.02 -0.06
CA LEU A 253 -5.81 2.25 -0.23
C LEU A 253 -5.98 1.16 -1.31
N HIS A 254 -7.03 0.35 -1.20
CA HIS A 254 -7.34 -0.70 -2.16
C HIS A 254 -7.51 -0.13 -3.57
N GLY A 255 -8.27 0.97 -3.68
CA GLY A 255 -8.47 1.69 -4.93
C GLY A 255 -7.20 2.28 -5.53
N VAL A 256 -6.28 2.80 -4.72
CA VAL A 256 -4.97 3.29 -5.19
C VAL A 256 -4.15 2.15 -5.78
N VAL A 257 -4.10 1.00 -5.09
CA VAL A 257 -3.39 -0.18 -5.62
C VAL A 257 -4.00 -0.66 -6.94
N GLN A 258 -5.32 -0.77 -7.03
CA GLN A 258 -6.01 -1.16 -8.27
C GLN A 258 -5.70 -0.21 -9.44
N ARG A 259 -5.74 1.12 -9.22
CA ARG A 259 -5.39 2.15 -10.22
C ARG A 259 -3.95 2.09 -10.66
N THR A 260 -3.05 1.67 -9.78
CA THR A 260 -1.62 1.50 -10.11
C THR A 260 -1.39 0.27 -10.98
N ILE A 261 -2.03 -0.85 -10.65
CA ILE A 261 -1.84 -2.15 -11.34
C ILE A 261 -2.59 -2.20 -12.67
N PHE A 262 -3.87 -1.79 -12.69
CA PHE A 262 -4.76 -1.83 -13.85
C PHE A 262 -5.39 -0.46 -14.13
N PRO A 263 -4.61 0.57 -14.49
CA PRO A 263 -5.16 1.91 -14.76
C PRO A 263 -6.23 1.89 -15.87
N GLU A 264 -6.16 0.94 -16.81
CA GLU A 264 -7.12 0.76 -17.88
C GLU A 264 -8.56 0.44 -17.38
N ALA A 265 -8.69 -0.07 -16.16
CA ALA A 265 -10.01 -0.34 -15.55
C ALA A 265 -10.72 0.90 -15.01
N PHE A 266 -10.07 2.07 -15.04
CA PHE A 266 -10.59 3.31 -14.46
C PHE A 266 -10.73 4.42 -15.52
N VAL A 267 -11.67 5.36 -15.28
CA VAL A 267 -11.83 6.52 -16.18
C VAL A 267 -10.73 7.56 -15.96
N GLY A 268 -10.50 8.43 -16.96
CA GLY A 268 -9.33 9.29 -17.04
C GLY A 268 -8.91 10.00 -15.75
N ILE A 269 -9.82 10.77 -15.12
CA ILE A 269 -9.48 11.57 -13.92
C ILE A 269 -9.17 10.72 -12.68
N GLU A 270 -9.71 9.51 -12.61
CA GLU A 270 -9.46 8.59 -11.48
C GLU A 270 -8.06 7.97 -11.53
N ARG A 271 -7.39 8.01 -12.70
CA ARG A 271 -6.04 7.46 -12.87
C ARG A 271 -4.98 8.39 -12.31
N PHE A 272 -3.86 7.83 -11.89
CA PHE A 272 -2.63 8.59 -11.79
C PHE A 272 -2.07 8.74 -13.21
N ASN A 273 -1.82 9.99 -13.63
CA ASN A 273 -1.38 10.29 -14.98
C ASN A 273 0.13 10.03 -15.10
N LEU A 274 0.49 8.78 -15.33
CA LEU A 274 1.86 8.31 -15.47
C LEU A 274 2.10 7.80 -16.89
N ASN A 275 3.24 8.17 -17.49
CA ASN A 275 3.71 7.54 -18.69
C ASN A 275 4.11 6.06 -18.43
N GLU A 276 4.43 5.31 -19.48
CA GLU A 276 4.77 3.89 -19.34
C GLU A 276 6.06 3.67 -18.54
N GLU A 277 7.08 4.51 -18.72
CA GLU A 277 8.34 4.43 -18.00
C GLU A 277 8.13 4.60 -16.49
N HIS A 278 7.44 5.66 -16.07
CA HIS A 278 7.16 5.95 -14.66
C HIS A 278 6.26 4.89 -14.03
N ARG A 279 5.29 4.37 -14.78
CA ARG A 279 4.46 3.26 -14.31
C ARG A 279 5.28 2.00 -14.08
N ASN A 280 6.13 1.61 -15.05
CA ASN A 280 7.01 0.45 -14.91
C ASN A 280 8.00 0.61 -13.76
N PHE A 281 8.49 1.83 -13.54
CA PHE A 281 9.32 2.16 -12.37
C PHE A 281 8.60 1.87 -11.06
N VAL A 282 7.36 2.36 -10.89
CA VAL A 282 6.57 2.10 -9.69
C VAL A 282 6.32 0.59 -9.51
N LEU A 283 5.86 -0.10 -10.55
CA LEU A 283 5.61 -1.55 -10.49
C LEU A 283 6.86 -2.32 -10.10
N LYS A 284 8.02 -1.96 -10.66
CA LYS A 284 9.30 -2.57 -10.31
C LYS A 284 9.58 -2.44 -8.82
N TYR A 285 9.61 -1.22 -8.29
CA TYR A 285 9.99 -1.01 -6.89
C TYR A 285 8.90 -1.39 -5.88
N MET A 286 7.61 -1.41 -6.25
CA MET A 286 6.55 -1.98 -5.41
C MET A 286 6.68 -3.49 -5.21
N SER A 287 7.27 -4.22 -6.16
CA SER A 287 7.40 -5.68 -6.12
C SER A 287 8.82 -6.18 -5.86
N MET A 288 9.82 -5.30 -6.00
CA MET A 288 11.22 -5.61 -5.74
C MET A 288 11.45 -5.93 -4.25
N LEU A 289 12.37 -6.84 -4.00
CA LEU A 289 12.80 -7.21 -2.65
C LEU A 289 14.06 -6.44 -2.27
N PRO A 290 14.29 -6.10 -0.99
CA PRO A 290 15.45 -5.31 -0.58
C PRO A 290 16.79 -5.87 -1.07
N ARG A 291 16.97 -7.22 -1.10
CA ARG A 291 18.17 -7.90 -1.58
C ARG A 291 18.43 -7.74 -3.09
N GLU A 292 17.45 -7.31 -3.86
CA GLU A 292 17.54 -7.15 -5.32
C GLU A 292 17.94 -5.72 -5.72
N SER A 293 18.13 -4.82 -4.73
CA SER A 293 18.46 -3.42 -4.96
C SER A 293 19.94 -3.14 -4.73
N ASP A 294 20.62 -2.54 -5.73
CA ASP A 294 22.00 -2.08 -5.61
C ASP A 294 22.09 -0.67 -5.03
N TYR A 295 21.17 0.22 -5.44
CA TYR A 295 21.12 1.62 -5.00
C TYR A 295 19.67 2.08 -4.77
N PRO A 296 19.27 2.21 -3.48
CA PRO A 296 20.02 1.96 -2.26
C PRO A 296 20.27 0.46 -2.01
N SER A 297 21.43 0.12 -1.44
CA SER A 297 21.75 -1.24 -0.97
C SER A 297 21.32 -1.39 0.49
N TYR A 298 20.81 -2.57 0.84
CA TYR A 298 20.28 -2.86 2.18
C TYR A 298 20.93 -4.09 2.80
N ASP A 299 21.15 -4.05 4.11
CA ASP A 299 21.51 -5.23 4.88
C ASP A 299 20.30 -6.17 4.98
N THR A 300 20.43 -7.37 4.41
CA THR A 300 19.35 -8.35 4.34
C THR A 300 19.03 -9.01 5.70
N THR A 301 19.85 -8.83 6.71
CA THR A 301 19.56 -9.28 8.09
C THR A 301 18.56 -8.34 8.76
N GLU A 302 18.58 -7.06 8.43
CA GLU A 302 17.63 -6.04 8.89
C GLU A 302 16.44 -5.95 7.93
N PHE A 303 16.71 -5.86 6.62
CA PHE A 303 15.70 -5.70 5.58
C PHE A 303 15.56 -7.00 4.76
N TYR A 304 15.02 -8.04 5.42
CA TYR A 304 14.75 -9.34 4.78
C TYR A 304 13.61 -9.23 3.76
N ASP A 305 13.42 -10.23 2.91
CA ASP A 305 12.45 -10.17 1.78
C ASP A 305 11.03 -9.80 2.20
N SER A 306 10.56 -10.31 3.32
CA SER A 306 9.21 -10.05 3.83
C SER A 306 9.11 -8.80 4.72
N TYR A 307 10.19 -8.02 4.90
CA TYR A 307 10.22 -6.81 5.73
C TYR A 307 9.03 -5.87 5.48
N SER A 308 8.64 -5.72 4.21
CA SER A 308 7.46 -4.95 3.79
C SER A 308 6.50 -5.76 2.89
N LYS A 309 6.39 -7.08 3.10
CA LYS A 309 5.50 -8.00 2.38
C LYS A 309 4.77 -8.87 3.39
N PHE A 310 3.69 -8.33 4.00
CA PHE A 310 3.04 -9.02 5.11
C PHE A 310 2.16 -10.19 4.66
N PHE A 311 1.39 -10.04 3.56
CA PHE A 311 0.54 -11.10 3.04
C PHE A 311 1.34 -12.33 2.66
N LYS A 312 0.98 -13.49 3.21
CA LYS A 312 1.57 -14.81 3.02
C LYS A 312 2.98 -14.97 3.63
N PHE A 313 3.79 -13.91 3.70
CA PHE A 313 5.20 -13.99 4.04
C PHE A 313 5.58 -13.30 5.37
N GLY A 314 4.64 -12.62 6.03
CA GLY A 314 4.93 -11.75 7.17
C GLY A 314 5.62 -12.41 8.37
N THR A 315 5.52 -13.72 8.53
CA THR A 315 6.16 -14.49 9.61
C THR A 315 7.44 -15.22 9.19
N ASP A 316 7.79 -15.19 7.89
CA ASP A 316 8.93 -15.93 7.36
C ASP A 316 10.02 -14.94 6.87
N LYS A 317 11.22 -15.09 7.40
CA LYS A 317 12.40 -14.28 6.98
C LYS A 317 13.21 -14.96 5.86
N ALA A 318 12.80 -16.15 5.42
CA ALA A 318 13.44 -16.84 4.31
C ALA A 318 13.21 -16.07 2.98
N PRO A 319 14.09 -16.26 1.99
CA PRO A 319 13.91 -15.66 0.67
C PRO A 319 12.56 -16.03 0.03
N ILE A 320 11.83 -15.02 -0.44
CA ILE A 320 10.57 -15.22 -1.16
C ILE A 320 10.88 -15.87 -2.53
N PRO A 321 10.24 -17.03 -2.87
CA PRO A 321 10.45 -17.68 -4.15
C PRO A 321 10.12 -16.75 -5.34
N ALA A 322 10.97 -16.76 -6.37
CA ALA A 322 10.87 -15.85 -7.53
C ALA A 322 9.54 -15.93 -8.30
N ARG A 323 8.81 -17.05 -8.18
CA ARG A 323 7.47 -17.19 -8.76
C ARG A 323 6.43 -16.25 -8.16
N PHE A 324 6.64 -15.79 -6.90
CA PHE A 324 5.75 -14.88 -6.22
C PHE A 324 6.21 -13.43 -6.33
N ARG A 325 5.27 -12.53 -6.56
CA ARG A 325 5.47 -11.09 -6.38
C ARG A 325 4.28 -10.46 -5.67
N VAL A 326 4.57 -9.51 -4.80
CA VAL A 326 3.56 -8.72 -4.11
C VAL A 326 3.85 -7.24 -4.38
N PHE A 327 2.96 -6.62 -5.12
CA PHE A 327 3.01 -5.19 -5.44
C PHE A 327 2.20 -4.46 -4.38
N ASN A 328 2.84 -4.00 -3.32
CA ASN A 328 2.11 -3.53 -2.13
C ASN A 328 2.75 -2.32 -1.46
N LYS A 329 2.02 -1.78 -0.48
CA LYS A 329 2.55 -0.83 0.49
C LYS A 329 2.00 -1.13 1.88
N THR A 330 2.91 -1.43 2.79
CA THR A 330 2.61 -1.66 4.21
C THR A 330 2.57 -0.38 5.02
N GLY A 331 1.91 -0.45 6.16
CA GLY A 331 1.93 0.54 7.23
C GLY A 331 1.92 -0.12 8.60
N TRP A 332 2.67 0.46 9.53
CA TRP A 332 2.77 -0.07 10.89
C TRP A 332 3.04 1.07 11.86
N SER A 333 2.13 1.32 12.79
CA SER A 333 2.29 2.28 13.89
C SER A 333 1.11 2.25 14.86
N TYR A 334 1.36 2.56 16.11
CA TYR A 334 0.34 2.67 17.18
C TYR A 334 -0.55 1.43 17.31
N GLY A 335 0.02 0.24 17.15
CA GLY A 335 -0.73 -1.01 17.18
C GLY A 335 -1.53 -1.33 15.90
N HIS A 336 -1.56 -0.44 14.90
CA HIS A 336 -2.17 -0.72 13.60
C HIS A 336 -1.14 -1.32 12.65
N LEU A 337 -1.46 -2.49 12.08
CA LEU A 337 -0.77 -3.06 10.93
C LEU A 337 -1.71 -3.03 9.75
N ILE A 338 -1.19 -2.56 8.61
CA ILE A 338 -1.95 -2.41 7.37
C ILE A 338 -1.08 -2.91 6.22
N ASP A 339 -1.68 -3.62 5.28
CA ASP A 339 -1.07 -3.87 3.98
C ASP A 339 -2.15 -3.79 2.89
N GLY A 340 -1.79 -3.26 1.74
CA GLY A 340 -2.64 -3.21 0.56
C GLY A 340 -1.81 -3.52 -0.66
N GLY A 341 -2.21 -4.57 -1.41
CA GLY A 341 -1.40 -5.04 -2.52
C GLY A 341 -2.13 -5.88 -3.55
N TYR A 342 -1.40 -6.12 -4.64
CA TYR A 342 -1.69 -7.07 -5.68
C TYR A 342 -0.69 -8.23 -5.56
N PHE A 343 -1.23 -9.43 -5.41
CA PHE A 343 -0.48 -10.66 -5.30
C PHE A 343 -0.49 -11.41 -6.64
N VAL A 344 0.64 -11.99 -7.02
CA VAL A 344 0.76 -12.81 -8.23
C VAL A 344 1.67 -14.02 -8.02
N ASP A 345 1.24 -15.17 -8.54
CA ASP A 345 2.04 -16.38 -8.72
C ASP A 345 2.17 -16.68 -10.22
N PHE A 346 3.36 -16.53 -10.76
CA PHE A 346 3.65 -16.71 -12.18
C PHE A 346 3.62 -18.16 -12.67
N GLU A 347 3.66 -19.13 -11.77
CA GLU A 347 3.60 -20.56 -12.12
C GLU A 347 2.16 -21.05 -12.23
N THR A 348 1.30 -20.64 -11.28
CA THR A 348 -0.09 -21.11 -11.24
C THR A 348 -1.08 -20.18 -11.93
N GLY A 349 -0.66 -18.93 -12.24
CA GLY A 349 -1.55 -17.90 -12.76
C GLY A 349 -2.52 -17.34 -11.71
N VAL A 350 -2.27 -17.57 -10.43
CA VAL A 350 -3.03 -16.93 -9.35
C VAL A 350 -2.68 -15.45 -9.30
N GLU A 351 -3.72 -14.62 -9.28
CA GLU A 351 -3.63 -13.17 -9.06
C GLU A 351 -4.86 -12.68 -8.33
N PHE A 352 -4.69 -11.73 -7.39
CA PHE A 352 -5.78 -11.07 -6.67
C PHE A 352 -5.31 -9.78 -6.01
N PHE A 353 -6.26 -8.90 -5.68
CA PHE A 353 -5.98 -7.79 -4.77
C PHE A 353 -6.43 -8.13 -3.36
N VAL A 354 -5.67 -7.68 -2.39
CA VAL A 354 -6.02 -7.73 -0.98
C VAL A 354 -5.56 -6.47 -0.28
N SER A 355 -6.40 -5.94 0.60
CA SER A 355 -6.04 -4.91 1.56
C SER A 355 -6.65 -5.25 2.90
N ALA A 356 -5.88 -5.13 3.96
CA ALA A 356 -6.36 -5.42 5.30
C ALA A 356 -5.72 -4.48 6.33
N ILE A 357 -6.44 -4.30 7.42
CA ILE A 357 -5.97 -3.66 8.65
C ILE A 357 -6.31 -4.54 9.83
N VAL A 358 -5.41 -4.59 10.81
CA VAL A 358 -5.65 -5.16 12.13
C VAL A 358 -5.08 -4.23 13.20
N TYR A 359 -5.77 -4.13 14.34
CA TYR A 359 -5.32 -3.41 15.52
C TYR A 359 -4.88 -4.40 16.59
N VAL A 360 -3.63 -4.31 17.01
CA VAL A 360 -2.99 -5.19 18.00
C VAL A 360 -2.34 -4.32 19.07
N ASN A 361 -3.14 -3.94 20.05
CA ASN A 361 -2.75 -3.14 21.22
C ASN A 361 -3.71 -3.46 22.36
N GLU A 362 -3.43 -4.54 23.09
CA GLU A 362 -4.34 -5.11 24.08
C GLU A 362 -4.54 -4.18 25.28
N ASP A 363 -3.49 -3.51 25.74
CA ASP A 363 -3.55 -2.61 26.89
C ASP A 363 -4.09 -1.21 26.56
N GLN A 364 -4.32 -0.90 25.27
CA GLN A 364 -4.83 0.38 24.78
C GLN A 364 -3.94 1.59 25.13
N ILE A 365 -2.65 1.37 25.40
CA ILE A 365 -1.65 2.41 25.67
C ILE A 365 -0.83 2.63 24.38
N LEU A 366 -0.74 3.88 23.91
CA LEU A 366 0.04 4.21 22.72
C LEU A 366 1.45 4.69 23.12
N ASN A 367 2.43 4.41 22.25
CA ASN A 367 3.85 4.78 22.45
C ASN A 367 4.52 4.12 23.67
N ASP A 368 4.11 2.93 24.03
CA ASP A 368 4.75 2.13 25.09
C ASP A 368 5.56 0.94 24.53
N ASP A 369 5.56 0.80 23.19
CA ASP A 369 6.25 -0.24 22.43
C ASP A 369 5.78 -1.68 22.75
N LYS A 370 4.55 -1.84 23.31
CA LYS A 370 3.97 -3.13 23.65
C LYS A 370 2.77 -3.44 22.74
N TYR A 371 3.06 -3.90 21.55
CA TYR A 371 2.05 -4.26 20.56
C TYR A 371 2.20 -5.74 20.18
N GLU A 372 1.10 -6.49 20.08
CA GLU A 372 1.10 -7.92 19.73
C GLU A 372 1.36 -8.13 18.24
N THR A 373 2.38 -7.43 17.71
CA THR A 373 2.73 -7.43 16.29
C THR A 373 3.18 -8.81 15.82
N ASP A 374 4.13 -9.42 16.54
CA ASP A 374 4.72 -10.70 16.17
C ASP A 374 3.82 -11.89 16.55
N GLU A 375 3.01 -11.74 17.61
CA GLU A 375 2.12 -12.79 18.12
C GLU A 375 0.79 -12.87 17.35
N ILE A 376 0.28 -11.75 16.85
CA ILE A 376 -1.04 -11.64 16.22
C ILE A 376 -0.98 -10.94 14.87
N GLY A 377 -0.35 -9.78 14.79
CA GLY A 377 -0.41 -8.91 13.61
C GLY A 377 0.17 -9.56 12.36
N LEU A 378 1.45 -9.92 12.38
CA LEU A 378 2.12 -10.55 11.23
C LEU A 378 1.57 -11.95 10.94
N PRO A 379 1.29 -12.83 11.95
CA PRO A 379 0.60 -14.10 11.69
C PRO A 379 -0.77 -13.93 11.01
N PHE A 380 -1.57 -12.94 11.41
CA PHE A 380 -2.84 -12.64 10.74
C PHE A 380 -2.65 -12.35 9.24
N PHE A 381 -1.69 -11.51 8.87
CA PHE A 381 -1.42 -11.21 7.46
C PHE A 381 -0.86 -12.41 6.70
N ALA A 382 0.01 -13.19 7.31
CA ALA A 382 0.57 -14.39 6.70
C ALA A 382 -0.54 -15.42 6.42
N GLU A 383 -1.38 -15.71 7.40
CA GLU A 383 -2.51 -16.63 7.28
C GLU A 383 -3.57 -16.11 6.30
N LEU A 384 -3.90 -14.81 6.32
CA LEU A 384 -4.85 -14.20 5.37
C LEU A 384 -4.35 -14.35 3.92
N GLY A 385 -3.07 -14.07 3.67
CA GLY A 385 -2.48 -14.21 2.34
C GLY A 385 -2.48 -15.66 1.85
N GLU A 386 -2.15 -16.62 2.71
CA GLU A 386 -2.20 -18.05 2.39
C GLU A 386 -3.64 -18.54 2.14
N TYR A 387 -4.57 -18.14 3.00
CA TYR A 387 -5.99 -18.46 2.86
C TYR A 387 -6.54 -18.02 1.51
N LEU A 388 -6.31 -16.74 1.13
CA LEU A 388 -6.78 -16.20 -0.14
C LEU A 388 -6.09 -16.86 -1.34
N TYR A 389 -4.79 -17.16 -1.23
CA TYR A 389 -4.06 -17.90 -2.25
C TYR A 389 -4.65 -19.30 -2.48
N GLN A 390 -5.00 -20.03 -1.42
CA GLN A 390 -5.66 -21.34 -1.53
C GLN A 390 -7.07 -21.24 -2.12
N LEU A 391 -7.84 -20.17 -1.82
CA LEU A 391 -9.12 -19.92 -2.47
C LEU A 391 -8.95 -19.72 -3.98
N GLU A 392 -7.98 -18.90 -4.40
CA GLU A 392 -7.70 -18.61 -5.81
C GLU A 392 -7.18 -19.86 -6.58
N LEU A 393 -6.41 -20.73 -5.95
CA LEU A 393 -6.01 -22.02 -6.54
C LEU A 393 -7.19 -22.94 -6.87
N LYS A 394 -8.24 -22.88 -6.05
CA LYS A 394 -9.47 -23.67 -6.23
C LYS A 394 -10.44 -23.02 -7.22
N ARG A 395 -10.32 -21.70 -7.42
CA ARG A 395 -11.21 -20.92 -8.29
C ARG A 395 -10.92 -21.20 -9.76
N LYS A 396 -11.96 -21.61 -10.50
CA LYS A 396 -11.85 -21.79 -11.96
C LYS A 396 -12.00 -20.44 -12.66
N LYS A 397 -10.94 -20.03 -13.36
CA LYS A 397 -10.96 -18.86 -14.25
C LYS A 397 -11.40 -19.32 -15.66
N GLN A 398 -12.28 -18.54 -16.30
CA GLN A 398 -12.70 -18.83 -17.69
C GLN A 398 -11.58 -18.51 -18.68
N ILE A 399 -10.83 -17.44 -18.43
CA ILE A 399 -9.72 -16.98 -19.24
C ILE A 399 -8.50 -16.89 -18.32
N SER A 400 -7.42 -17.57 -18.71
CA SER A 400 -6.14 -17.48 -17.99
C SER A 400 -5.55 -16.07 -18.09
N PRO A 401 -5.01 -15.50 -17.01
CA PRO A 401 -4.41 -14.18 -17.08
C PRO A 401 -3.10 -14.19 -17.87
N ASP A 402 -2.87 -13.13 -18.64
CA ASP A 402 -1.53 -12.79 -19.12
C ASP A 402 -0.82 -11.95 -18.07
N LEU A 403 0.17 -12.54 -17.41
CA LEU A 403 0.97 -11.91 -16.36
C LEU A 403 2.32 -11.38 -16.86
N SER A 404 2.55 -11.38 -18.19
CA SER A 404 3.84 -11.01 -18.78
C SER A 404 4.30 -9.61 -18.40
N ARG A 405 3.38 -8.65 -18.31
CA ARG A 405 3.67 -7.24 -17.93
C ARG A 405 4.16 -7.06 -16.48
N PHE A 406 3.98 -8.07 -15.63
CA PHE A 406 4.42 -8.08 -14.25
C PHE A 406 5.74 -8.84 -14.04
N LYS A 407 6.28 -9.50 -15.09
CA LYS A 407 7.60 -10.13 -15.08
C LYS A 407 8.66 -9.08 -15.35
N LEU A 408 9.01 -8.33 -14.32
CA LEU A 408 9.96 -7.22 -14.40
C LEU A 408 11.39 -7.72 -14.20
N SER A 409 12.36 -6.99 -14.75
CA SER A 409 13.80 -7.21 -14.49
C SER A 409 14.19 -6.44 -13.22
N TYR A 410 14.74 -7.17 -12.24
CA TYR A 410 15.18 -6.65 -10.94
C TYR A 410 16.69 -6.53 -10.88
#